data_40b01e6dfffae208199749841d872b13
#
_entry.id   40b01e6dfffae208199749841d872b13
#
_cell.length_a   1.000
_cell.length_b   1.000
_cell.length_c   1.000
_cell.angle_alpha   90.00
_cell.angle_beta   90.00
_cell.angle_gamma   90.00
#
_symmetry.space_group_name_H-M   'P 1'
#
loop_
_entity.id
_entity.type
_entity.pdbx_description
1 polymer ?
#
loop_
_entity_poly.entity_id
_entity_poly.type
_entity_poly.pdbx_seq_one_letter_code
_entity_poly.pdbx_strand_id
1 'polypeptide(L)'
;AYYCFCEKAESEEDSGDFDRAEDPCRCLSQQEVAAQLAAGKPYVIRQKIPHTGTTTFSDASFGEITVENSTLDDQVLMKRDGLPTYNFANVIDDHLMGITHVVRGSEYLSSSPKYNLLYEAFGWEIPTYIHCSPVMRDAQHKMSKRHGDPSYEDLKAQGYLTEAILNYVALLGWSPRGELAEQEFFTLEELVQAFDITGISKSPAIFDLEKLNYFNSAYLKALSPEAFLAVAEPYLKQGITNPSIDLRLVAPLVQTRLNTLTEIPPMVDFFDRLPEYSNTLYLHKKMKTNEENSLEALQLVVPVFQAMTEWSFQAIHDALLHLAEAQGLKNGRIMWPVRVAVSGKATTPGGAVELCHILGKEETLRRVQQGIRQLTPQA
;
A
#
# COMPACT_ATOMS: atom_id res chain seq x y z
N ALA A 1 2.89 -37.27 25.43
CA ALA A 1 4.25 -36.85 25.04
C ALA A 1 5.27 -37.94 25.47
N TYR A 2 6.49 -37.89 24.95
CA TYR A 2 7.60 -38.76 25.30
C TYR A 2 8.95 -38.07 25.19
N TYR A 3 9.95 -38.58 25.90
CA TYR A 3 11.34 -38.14 25.84
C TYR A 3 12.04 -38.78 24.65
N CYS A 4 12.64 -37.97 23.76
CA CYS A 4 13.43 -38.47 22.65
C CYS A 4 14.91 -38.08 22.86
N PHE A 5 15.80 -39.07 22.88
CA PHE A 5 17.24 -38.96 23.12
C PHE A 5 18.05 -39.08 21.81
N CYS A 6 17.43 -39.11 20.65
CA CYS A 6 18.09 -39.28 19.36
C CYS A 6 18.91 -38.04 19.00
N GLU A 7 20.11 -38.25 18.44
CA GLU A 7 21.00 -37.13 17.99
C GLU A 7 20.40 -36.29 16.86
N LYS A 8 19.66 -36.94 15.94
CA LYS A 8 18.94 -36.25 14.82
C LYS A 8 17.76 -35.39 15.28
N ALA A 9 17.47 -35.31 16.55
CA ALA A 9 16.37 -34.48 17.07
C ALA A 9 16.64 -32.97 17.03
N GLU A 10 17.76 -32.51 16.43
CA GLU A 10 18.18 -31.11 16.43
C GLU A 10 17.59 -30.24 15.29
N SER A 11 17.01 -30.83 14.26
CA SER A 11 16.35 -30.03 13.24
C SER A 11 15.02 -29.52 13.75
N GLU A 12 15.03 -28.27 14.21
CA GLU A 12 13.86 -27.52 14.71
C GLU A 12 12.89 -27.13 13.62
N GLU A 13 13.32 -27.20 12.38
CA GLU A 13 12.49 -26.95 11.19
C GLU A 13 11.99 -28.29 10.66
N ASP A 14 10.72 -28.31 10.34
CA ASP A 14 9.93 -29.34 9.66
C ASP A 14 10.68 -29.95 8.44
N SER A 15 11.78 -30.63 8.70
CA SER A 15 12.41 -31.46 7.68
C SER A 15 11.54 -32.72 7.60
N GLY A 16 10.76 -32.86 6.54
CA GLY A 16 9.84 -33.98 6.29
C GLY A 16 10.46 -35.38 6.27
N ASP A 17 11.62 -35.57 6.90
CA ASP A 17 12.41 -36.80 6.99
C ASP A 17 12.30 -37.53 8.33
N PHE A 18 11.47 -37.03 9.28
CA PHE A 18 11.30 -37.73 10.54
C PHE A 18 10.23 -38.81 10.47
N ASP A 19 10.65 -40.06 10.30
CA ASP A 19 9.74 -41.22 10.43
C ASP A 19 9.52 -41.59 11.90
N ARG A 20 8.36 -41.19 12.44
CA ARG A 20 7.97 -41.53 13.83
C ARG A 20 7.78 -43.05 14.07
N ALA A 21 7.53 -43.81 13.01
CA ALA A 21 7.37 -45.26 13.14
C ALA A 21 8.69 -45.94 13.48
N GLU A 22 9.81 -45.31 13.13
CA GLU A 22 11.17 -45.77 13.40
C GLU A 22 11.83 -45.14 14.66
N ASP A 23 11.14 -44.20 15.37
CA ASP A 23 11.71 -43.58 16.57
C ASP A 23 11.75 -44.57 17.74
N PRO A 24 12.94 -45.09 18.10
CA PRO A 24 13.07 -46.07 19.19
C PRO A 24 12.70 -45.48 20.53
N CYS A 25 12.80 -44.17 20.71
CA CYS A 25 12.48 -43.51 21.98
C CYS A 25 10.98 -43.50 22.27
N ARG A 26 10.13 -43.63 21.28
CA ARG A 26 8.67 -43.61 21.41
C ARG A 26 8.14 -44.79 22.25
N CYS A 27 8.88 -45.92 22.26
CA CYS A 27 8.50 -47.17 22.92
C CYS A 27 9.29 -47.45 24.20
N LEU A 28 10.17 -46.53 24.65
CA LEU A 28 10.94 -46.70 25.88
C LEU A 28 10.01 -46.85 27.10
N SER A 29 10.36 -47.78 27.98
CA SER A 29 9.72 -47.94 29.26
C SER A 29 10.09 -46.81 30.23
N GLN A 30 9.30 -46.59 31.26
CA GLN A 30 9.60 -45.58 32.29
C GLN A 30 10.97 -45.78 32.96
N GLN A 31 11.40 -47.05 33.12
CA GLN A 31 12.71 -47.38 33.70
C GLN A 31 13.86 -46.99 32.78
N GLU A 32 13.72 -47.26 31.48
CA GLU A 32 14.73 -46.86 30.47
C GLU A 32 14.82 -45.33 30.34
N VAL A 33 13.70 -44.64 30.33
CA VAL A 33 13.69 -43.15 30.35
C VAL A 33 14.38 -42.61 31.58
N ALA A 34 14.05 -43.15 32.77
CA ALA A 34 14.68 -42.73 34.03
C ALA A 34 16.20 -42.98 34.02
N ALA A 35 16.66 -44.08 33.46
CA ALA A 35 18.08 -44.40 33.34
C ALA A 35 18.81 -43.41 32.39
N GLN A 36 18.19 -43.05 31.26
CA GLN A 36 18.77 -42.08 30.30
C GLN A 36 18.86 -40.67 30.93
N LEU A 37 17.79 -40.24 31.65
CA LEU A 37 17.78 -38.97 32.37
C LEU A 37 18.83 -38.93 33.50
N ALA A 38 18.97 -40.03 34.27
CA ALA A 38 20.01 -40.14 35.32
C ALA A 38 21.43 -40.12 34.74
N ALA A 39 21.60 -40.62 33.51
CA ALA A 39 22.89 -40.57 32.80
C ALA A 39 23.17 -39.18 32.19
N GLY A 40 22.30 -38.18 32.37
CA GLY A 40 22.47 -36.82 31.90
C GLY A 40 22.40 -36.68 30.37
N LYS A 41 21.76 -37.63 29.66
CA LYS A 41 21.65 -37.56 28.22
C LYS A 41 20.73 -36.37 27.80
N PRO A 42 21.16 -35.57 26.83
CA PRO A 42 20.31 -34.50 26.26
C PRO A 42 19.08 -35.11 25.58
N TYR A 43 17.96 -34.45 25.72
CA TYR A 43 16.68 -34.91 25.16
C TYR A 43 15.83 -33.75 24.66
N VAL A 44 14.85 -34.05 23.81
CA VAL A 44 13.70 -33.22 23.50
C VAL A 44 12.43 -33.92 24.01
N ILE A 45 11.35 -33.18 24.17
CA ILE A 45 10.02 -33.74 24.42
C ILE A 45 9.21 -33.68 23.14
N ARG A 46 8.72 -34.83 22.66
CA ARG A 46 7.86 -34.92 21.47
C ARG A 46 6.41 -35.21 21.85
N GLN A 47 5.52 -34.71 21.01
CA GLN A 47 4.10 -35.08 21.05
C GLN A 47 3.95 -36.54 20.62
N LYS A 48 3.16 -37.30 21.38
CA LYS A 48 2.88 -38.72 21.06
C LYS A 48 1.53 -38.80 20.33
N ILE A 49 1.54 -38.61 19.04
CA ILE A 49 0.31 -38.62 18.21
C ILE A 49 -0.16 -40.06 17.99
N PRO A 50 -1.47 -40.38 18.06
CA PRO A 50 -1.98 -41.72 17.72
C PRO A 50 -1.54 -42.15 16.30
N HIS A 51 -1.19 -43.45 16.14
CA HIS A 51 -0.80 -43.96 14.81
C HIS A 51 -1.99 -44.25 13.90
N THR A 52 -3.16 -44.45 14.46
CA THR A 52 -4.40 -44.82 13.76
C THR A 52 -5.52 -43.83 14.07
N GLY A 53 -6.56 -43.88 13.26
CA GLY A 53 -7.71 -42.99 13.39
C GLY A 53 -7.50 -41.64 12.69
N THR A 54 -8.45 -40.77 12.84
CA THR A 54 -8.49 -39.45 12.22
C THR A 54 -8.62 -38.37 13.28
N THR A 55 -8.10 -37.19 12.98
CA THR A 55 -8.38 -35.94 13.73
C THR A 55 -9.19 -35.01 12.83
N THR A 56 -10.38 -34.63 13.36
CA THR A 56 -11.29 -33.71 12.64
C THR A 56 -11.38 -32.40 13.38
N PHE A 57 -11.34 -31.29 12.65
CA PHE A 57 -11.56 -29.95 13.20
C PHE A 57 -12.41 -29.09 12.28
N SER A 58 -13.07 -28.09 12.83
CA SER A 58 -13.85 -27.14 12.09
C SER A 58 -13.06 -25.84 11.89
N ASP A 59 -13.00 -25.38 10.64
CA ASP A 59 -12.45 -24.09 10.27
C ASP A 59 -13.56 -23.20 9.71
N ALA A 60 -13.66 -21.97 10.21
CA ALA A 60 -14.74 -21.06 9.82
C ALA A 60 -14.71 -20.69 8.33
N SER A 61 -13.52 -20.69 7.70
CA SER A 61 -13.36 -20.43 6.27
C SER A 61 -13.47 -21.70 5.44
N PHE A 62 -12.73 -22.77 5.79
CA PHE A 62 -12.61 -23.97 4.96
C PHE A 62 -13.63 -25.07 5.30
N GLY A 63 -14.34 -24.95 6.42
CA GLY A 63 -15.31 -25.94 6.88
C GLY A 63 -14.66 -27.08 7.67
N GLU A 64 -15.29 -28.25 7.68
CA GLU A 64 -14.79 -29.43 8.37
C GLU A 64 -13.61 -30.07 7.63
N ILE A 65 -12.51 -30.27 8.32
CA ILE A 65 -11.26 -30.85 7.79
C ILE A 65 -10.91 -32.08 8.61
N THR A 66 -10.76 -33.22 7.95
CA THR A 66 -10.37 -34.49 8.56
C THR A 66 -9.03 -34.94 8.01
N VAL A 67 -8.11 -35.28 8.90
CA VAL A 67 -6.76 -35.73 8.56
C VAL A 67 -6.48 -37.09 9.23
N GLU A 68 -5.91 -38.02 8.46
CA GLU A 68 -5.45 -39.30 8.99
C GLU A 68 -4.27 -39.10 9.97
N ASN A 69 -4.37 -39.60 11.19
CA ASN A 69 -3.32 -39.46 12.19
C ASN A 69 -1.99 -40.09 11.75
N SER A 70 -2.04 -41.07 10.85
CA SER A 70 -0.86 -41.73 10.28
C SER A 70 0.02 -40.74 9.45
N THR A 71 -0.54 -39.67 8.93
CA THR A 71 0.19 -38.66 8.15
C THR A 71 0.83 -37.58 9.00
N LEU A 72 0.51 -37.51 10.28
CA LEU A 72 1.04 -36.50 11.20
C LEU A 72 2.36 -36.97 11.82
N ASP A 73 3.35 -36.10 11.95
CA ASP A 73 4.61 -36.38 12.64
C ASP A 73 4.51 -36.09 14.15
N ASP A 74 5.36 -36.74 14.94
CA ASP A 74 5.50 -36.47 16.36
C ASP A 74 6.39 -35.22 16.55
N GLN A 75 5.79 -34.05 16.47
CA GLN A 75 6.52 -32.78 16.56
C GLN A 75 7.23 -32.58 17.91
N VAL A 76 8.33 -31.85 17.91
CA VAL A 76 9.01 -31.42 19.13
C VAL A 76 8.16 -30.40 19.87
N LEU A 77 7.89 -30.62 21.14
CA LEU A 77 7.20 -29.69 22.04
C LEU A 77 8.19 -28.82 22.81
N MET A 78 9.20 -29.49 23.43
CA MET A 78 10.25 -28.83 24.21
C MET A 78 11.62 -29.15 23.65
N LYS A 79 12.41 -28.12 23.41
CA LYS A 79 13.79 -28.21 22.89
C LYS A 79 14.77 -28.65 24.01
N ARG A 80 15.99 -28.99 23.62
CA ARG A 80 17.08 -29.39 24.57
C ARG A 80 17.48 -28.28 25.53
N ASP A 81 17.34 -27.04 25.14
CA ASP A 81 17.60 -25.85 25.97
C ASP A 81 16.48 -25.57 26.99
N GLY A 82 15.42 -26.38 27.00
CA GLY A 82 14.26 -26.22 27.87
C GLY A 82 13.22 -25.21 27.38
N LEU A 83 13.41 -24.61 26.19
CA LEU A 83 12.42 -23.72 25.62
C LEU A 83 11.39 -24.48 24.77
N PRO A 84 10.13 -24.07 24.77
CA PRO A 84 9.11 -24.66 23.91
C PRO A 84 9.37 -24.31 22.44
N THR A 85 8.89 -25.16 21.53
CA THR A 85 8.74 -24.79 20.14
C THR A 85 7.54 -23.86 19.97
N TYR A 86 7.48 -23.16 18.85
CA TYR A 86 6.32 -22.33 18.49
C TYR A 86 5.02 -23.15 18.53
N ASN A 87 5.04 -24.35 17.98
CA ASN A 87 3.87 -25.22 17.88
C ASN A 87 3.32 -25.69 19.24
N PHE A 88 4.12 -25.66 20.29
CA PHE A 88 3.68 -25.94 21.64
C PHE A 88 3.29 -24.67 22.40
N ALA A 89 4.13 -23.64 22.31
CA ALA A 89 3.92 -22.37 22.99
C ALA A 89 2.58 -21.72 22.59
N ASN A 90 2.23 -21.72 21.28
CA ASN A 90 1.00 -21.10 20.81
C ASN A 90 -0.27 -21.70 21.46
N VAL A 91 -0.32 -23.03 21.66
CA VAL A 91 -1.47 -23.69 22.29
C VAL A 91 -1.58 -23.29 23.78
N ILE A 92 -0.45 -23.20 24.46
CA ILE A 92 -0.40 -22.81 25.89
C ILE A 92 -0.78 -21.33 26.03
N ASP A 93 -0.19 -20.46 25.23
CA ASP A 93 -0.40 -19.02 25.30
C ASP A 93 -1.84 -18.67 24.91
N ASP A 94 -2.38 -19.22 23.82
CA ASP A 94 -3.76 -19.03 23.41
C ASP A 94 -4.75 -19.42 24.51
N HIS A 95 -4.54 -20.55 25.14
CA HIS A 95 -5.39 -20.97 26.27
C HIS A 95 -5.28 -20.04 27.49
N LEU A 96 -4.04 -19.73 27.92
CA LEU A 96 -3.82 -18.88 29.10
C LEU A 96 -4.26 -17.43 28.89
N MET A 97 -4.20 -16.94 27.66
CA MET A 97 -4.65 -15.61 27.30
C MET A 97 -6.16 -15.55 27.00
N GLY A 98 -6.87 -16.67 27.01
CA GLY A 98 -8.30 -16.75 26.74
C GLY A 98 -8.66 -16.42 25.28
N ILE A 99 -7.81 -16.80 24.33
CA ILE A 99 -8.04 -16.60 22.92
C ILE A 99 -9.23 -17.46 22.46
N THR A 100 -10.23 -16.83 21.85
CA THR A 100 -11.44 -17.50 21.36
C THR A 100 -11.38 -17.82 19.87
N HIS A 101 -10.64 -17.01 19.09
CA HIS A 101 -10.51 -17.14 17.64
C HIS A 101 -9.05 -17.03 17.21
N VAL A 102 -8.57 -17.98 16.42
CA VAL A 102 -7.22 -18.00 15.85
C VAL A 102 -7.29 -17.74 14.37
N VAL A 103 -6.85 -16.53 13.94
CA VAL A 103 -6.81 -16.12 12.53
C VAL A 103 -5.37 -16.22 12.04
N ARG A 104 -5.11 -17.01 10.99
CA ARG A 104 -3.76 -17.18 10.43
C ARG A 104 -3.78 -17.67 8.99
N GLY A 105 -2.60 -17.76 8.37
CA GLY A 105 -2.47 -18.22 7.00
C GLY A 105 -2.80 -19.70 6.80
N SER A 106 -3.29 -20.04 5.63
CA SER A 106 -3.70 -21.42 5.28
C SER A 106 -2.55 -22.44 5.29
N GLU A 107 -1.29 -22.01 5.33
CA GLU A 107 -0.12 -22.86 5.53
C GLU A 107 -0.15 -23.65 6.85
N TYR A 108 -0.89 -23.17 7.84
CA TYR A 108 -1.05 -23.85 9.13
C TYR A 108 -2.17 -24.90 9.17
N LEU A 109 -2.94 -25.06 8.09
CA LEU A 109 -3.99 -26.09 8.02
C LEU A 109 -3.47 -27.51 8.33
N SER A 110 -2.26 -27.83 7.81
CA SER A 110 -1.62 -29.12 8.06
C SER A 110 -1.15 -29.32 9.50
N SER A 111 -0.87 -28.25 10.24
CA SER A 111 -0.43 -28.29 11.63
C SER A 111 -1.59 -28.27 12.62
N SER A 112 -2.75 -27.77 12.23
CA SER A 112 -3.92 -27.61 13.12
C SER A 112 -4.38 -28.90 13.79
N PRO A 113 -4.38 -30.08 13.14
CA PRO A 113 -4.70 -31.33 13.82
C PRO A 113 -3.78 -31.63 15.00
N LYS A 114 -2.49 -31.28 14.91
CA LYS A 114 -1.51 -31.49 16.00
C LYS A 114 -1.83 -30.60 17.22
N TYR A 115 -2.30 -29.38 16.97
CA TYR A 115 -2.73 -28.45 18.02
C TYR A 115 -4.00 -28.96 18.72
N ASN A 116 -4.98 -29.43 17.95
CA ASN A 116 -6.22 -29.98 18.52
C ASN A 116 -5.94 -31.17 19.46
N LEU A 117 -5.05 -32.05 19.03
CA LEU A 117 -4.62 -33.17 19.90
C LEU A 117 -3.92 -32.70 21.19
N LEU A 118 -3.28 -31.53 21.22
CA LEU A 118 -2.74 -30.92 22.42
C LEU A 118 -3.85 -30.36 23.31
N TYR A 119 -4.80 -29.60 22.76
CA TYR A 119 -5.96 -29.09 23.49
C TYR A 119 -6.75 -30.24 24.12
N GLU A 120 -7.01 -31.29 23.37
CA GLU A 120 -7.70 -32.49 23.87
C GLU A 120 -6.91 -33.18 25.00
N ALA A 121 -5.58 -33.32 24.84
CA ALA A 121 -4.73 -33.94 25.86
C ALA A 121 -4.68 -33.14 27.17
N PHE A 122 -4.85 -31.84 27.13
CA PHE A 122 -4.96 -30.97 28.30
C PHE A 122 -6.40 -30.84 28.82
N GLY A 123 -7.39 -31.34 28.10
CA GLY A 123 -8.81 -31.16 28.44
C GLY A 123 -9.29 -29.72 28.28
N TRP A 124 -8.68 -28.96 27.36
CA TRP A 124 -8.98 -27.56 27.09
C TRP A 124 -9.95 -27.41 25.91
N GLU A 125 -10.69 -26.31 25.92
CA GLU A 125 -11.55 -25.94 24.79
C GLU A 125 -10.70 -25.51 23.59
N ILE A 126 -11.06 -26.01 22.39
CA ILE A 126 -10.38 -25.69 21.14
C ILE A 126 -10.92 -24.34 20.63
N PRO A 127 -10.07 -23.35 20.32
CA PRO A 127 -10.51 -22.09 19.77
C PRO A 127 -11.09 -22.26 18.35
N THR A 128 -11.90 -21.29 17.91
CA THR A 128 -12.38 -21.24 16.53
C THR A 128 -11.23 -20.91 15.59
N TYR A 129 -10.94 -21.78 14.63
CA TYR A 129 -9.94 -21.50 13.61
C TYR A 129 -10.54 -20.75 12.42
N ILE A 130 -9.76 -19.78 11.89
CA ILE A 130 -10.07 -19.03 10.68
C ILE A 130 -8.79 -18.98 9.86
N HIS A 131 -8.65 -19.88 8.89
CA HIS A 131 -7.51 -19.84 8.00
C HIS A 131 -7.79 -18.92 6.81
N CYS A 132 -6.87 -18.00 6.54
CA CYS A 132 -6.95 -17.05 5.44
C CYS A 132 -6.03 -17.49 4.30
N SER A 133 -6.52 -17.34 3.08
CA SER A 133 -5.71 -17.57 1.89
C SER A 133 -4.61 -16.52 1.74
N PRO A 134 -3.45 -16.85 1.16
CA PRO A 134 -2.35 -15.91 1.01
C PRO A 134 -2.69 -14.79 0.02
N VAL A 135 -2.08 -13.62 0.23
CA VAL A 135 -2.02 -12.58 -0.77
C VAL A 135 -0.86 -12.89 -1.73
N MET A 136 -1.17 -12.93 -3.02
CA MET A 136 -0.24 -13.28 -4.08
C MET A 136 0.26 -12.02 -4.79
N ARG A 137 1.50 -12.04 -5.26
CA ARG A 137 2.05 -11.02 -6.16
C ARG A 137 1.55 -11.24 -7.60
N ASP A 138 1.45 -12.50 -7.99
CA ASP A 138 0.96 -12.95 -9.29
C ASP A 138 0.31 -14.34 -9.12
N ALA A 139 -0.12 -14.97 -10.22
CA ALA A 139 -0.82 -16.26 -10.18
C ALA A 139 0.00 -17.41 -9.54
N GLN A 140 1.31 -17.28 -9.40
CA GLN A 140 2.21 -18.35 -8.96
C GLN A 140 3.01 -18.02 -7.70
N HIS A 141 3.21 -16.73 -7.38
CA HIS A 141 4.12 -16.30 -6.33
C HIS A 141 3.38 -15.58 -5.22
N LYS A 142 3.56 -16.05 -4.00
CA LYS A 142 3.11 -15.37 -2.76
C LYS A 142 3.90 -14.06 -2.58
N MET A 143 3.23 -13.00 -2.10
CA MET A 143 3.92 -11.77 -1.69
C MET A 143 4.92 -12.05 -0.58
N SER A 144 6.10 -11.45 -0.67
CA SER A 144 7.16 -11.62 0.31
C SER A 144 8.09 -10.41 0.37
N LYS A 145 8.35 -9.89 1.55
CA LYS A 145 9.37 -8.83 1.78
C LYS A 145 10.75 -9.19 1.21
N ARG A 146 11.13 -10.48 1.22
CA ARG A 146 12.40 -10.97 0.64
C ARG A 146 12.52 -10.76 -0.86
N HIS A 147 11.41 -10.62 -1.56
CA HIS A 147 11.34 -10.38 -3.00
C HIS A 147 11.04 -8.92 -3.37
N GLY A 148 11.05 -8.01 -2.37
CA GLY A 148 10.85 -6.58 -2.58
C GLY A 148 9.38 -6.16 -2.67
N ASP A 149 8.44 -7.02 -2.29
CA ASP A 149 7.04 -6.62 -2.20
C ASP A 149 6.84 -5.63 -1.05
N PRO A 150 6.01 -4.56 -1.22
CA PRO A 150 5.91 -3.49 -0.26
C PRO A 150 5.23 -3.91 1.04
N SER A 151 5.78 -3.46 2.17
CA SER A 151 5.12 -3.47 3.47
C SER A 151 4.15 -2.29 3.60
N TYR A 152 3.40 -2.24 4.69
CA TYR A 152 2.56 -1.09 5.02
C TYR A 152 3.39 0.20 5.14
N GLU A 153 4.56 0.14 5.77
CA GLU A 153 5.49 1.26 5.92
C GLU A 153 6.02 1.73 4.57
N ASP A 154 6.33 0.80 3.66
CA ASP A 154 6.77 1.12 2.31
C ASP A 154 5.66 1.83 1.51
N LEU A 155 4.42 1.36 1.61
CA LEU A 155 3.27 2.03 0.98
C LEU A 155 3.05 3.44 1.54
N LYS A 156 3.14 3.62 2.86
CA LYS A 156 3.09 4.96 3.47
C LYS A 156 4.21 5.86 2.97
N ALA A 157 5.43 5.35 2.87
CA ALA A 157 6.57 6.10 2.34
C ALA A 157 6.38 6.48 0.86
N GLN A 158 5.65 5.68 0.10
CA GLN A 158 5.24 5.97 -1.28
C GLN A 158 4.08 6.98 -1.37
N GLY A 159 3.54 7.43 -0.25
CA GLY A 159 2.51 8.46 -0.21
C GLY A 159 1.06 7.96 -0.31
N TYR A 160 0.83 6.69 0.02
CA TYR A 160 -0.54 6.19 0.18
C TYR A 160 -1.11 6.59 1.54
N LEU A 161 -2.40 6.91 1.58
CA LEU A 161 -3.15 7.17 2.81
C LEU A 161 -3.42 5.86 3.55
N THR A 162 -3.34 5.90 4.87
CA THR A 162 -3.63 4.72 5.73
C THR A 162 -5.02 4.18 5.48
N GLU A 163 -6.03 5.03 5.36
CA GLU A 163 -7.42 4.69 5.13
C GLU A 163 -7.61 3.95 3.80
N ALA A 164 -6.93 4.40 2.75
CA ALA A 164 -6.97 3.75 1.44
C ALA A 164 -6.30 2.35 1.48
N ILE A 165 -5.15 2.23 2.15
CA ILE A 165 -4.47 0.94 2.33
C ILE A 165 -5.37 -0.02 3.11
N LEU A 166 -5.95 0.40 4.23
CA LEU A 166 -6.80 -0.44 5.07
C LEU A 166 -8.03 -0.93 4.31
N ASN A 167 -8.73 -0.03 3.62
CA ASN A 167 -9.90 -0.41 2.82
C ASN A 167 -9.53 -1.40 1.71
N TYR A 168 -8.47 -1.13 0.96
CA TYR A 168 -8.00 -2.00 -0.10
C TYR A 168 -7.61 -3.39 0.42
N VAL A 169 -6.81 -3.46 1.50
CA VAL A 169 -6.35 -4.72 2.10
C VAL A 169 -7.52 -5.52 2.66
N ALA A 170 -8.51 -4.87 3.29
CA ALA A 170 -9.71 -5.55 3.76
C ALA A 170 -10.42 -6.29 2.61
N LEU A 171 -10.58 -5.64 1.46
CA LEU A 171 -11.26 -6.23 0.30
C LEU A 171 -10.41 -7.24 -0.49
N LEU A 172 -9.11 -7.40 -0.19
CA LEU A 172 -8.29 -8.44 -0.82
C LEU A 172 -8.69 -9.87 -0.41
N GLY A 173 -9.11 -10.04 0.82
CA GLY A 173 -9.42 -11.38 1.35
C GLY A 173 -10.81 -11.50 1.94
N TRP A 174 -11.60 -10.45 1.86
CA TRP A 174 -12.96 -10.38 2.41
C TRP A 174 -13.89 -9.64 1.45
N SER A 175 -15.15 -10.01 1.45
CA SER A 175 -16.19 -9.32 0.68
C SER A 175 -17.40 -9.04 1.58
N PRO A 176 -17.92 -7.80 1.57
CA PRO A 176 -19.14 -7.47 2.28
C PRO A 176 -20.32 -8.24 1.69
N ARG A 177 -21.37 -8.43 2.47
CA ARG A 177 -22.57 -9.19 2.08
C ARG A 177 -23.83 -8.36 2.18
N GLY A 178 -24.91 -8.89 1.61
CA GLY A 178 -26.23 -8.24 1.64
C GLY A 178 -26.26 -6.92 0.88
N GLU A 179 -26.79 -5.88 1.50
CA GLU A 179 -26.94 -4.54 0.90
C GLU A 179 -25.59 -3.85 0.62
N LEU A 180 -24.52 -4.26 1.32
CA LEU A 180 -23.19 -3.69 1.17
C LEU A 180 -22.33 -4.40 0.12
N ALA A 181 -22.84 -5.44 -0.56
CA ALA A 181 -22.07 -6.29 -1.48
C ALA A 181 -21.41 -5.52 -2.64
N GLU A 182 -22.00 -4.40 -3.06
CA GLU A 182 -21.48 -3.55 -4.14
C GLU A 182 -20.67 -2.35 -3.63
N GLN A 183 -20.56 -2.17 -2.30
CA GLN A 183 -19.81 -1.06 -1.73
C GLN A 183 -18.33 -1.37 -1.76
N GLU A 184 -17.52 -0.43 -2.31
CA GLU A 184 -16.06 -0.56 -2.37
C GLU A 184 -15.35 0.36 -1.37
N PHE A 185 -15.93 1.51 -1.04
CA PHE A 185 -15.30 2.50 -0.16
C PHE A 185 -15.91 2.44 1.24
N PHE A 186 -15.07 2.24 2.23
CA PHE A 186 -15.44 2.10 3.63
C PHE A 186 -14.52 2.92 4.53
N THR A 187 -15.06 3.64 5.48
CA THR A 187 -14.28 4.08 6.64
C THR A 187 -13.92 2.87 7.51
N LEU A 188 -12.98 3.04 8.43
CA LEU A 188 -12.63 1.97 9.38
C LEU A 188 -13.83 1.56 10.24
N GLU A 189 -14.64 2.53 10.67
CA GLU A 189 -15.87 2.31 11.45
C GLU A 189 -16.89 1.48 10.66
N GLU A 190 -17.09 1.80 9.40
CA GLU A 190 -17.98 1.04 8.50
C GLU A 190 -17.45 -0.38 8.26
N LEU A 191 -16.12 -0.55 8.08
CA LEU A 191 -15.50 -1.87 7.98
C LEU A 191 -15.75 -2.72 9.24
N VAL A 192 -15.59 -2.12 10.43
CA VAL A 192 -15.85 -2.80 11.71
C VAL A 192 -17.30 -3.24 11.82
N GLN A 193 -18.25 -2.42 11.37
CA GLN A 193 -19.68 -2.77 11.41
C GLN A 193 -20.08 -3.78 10.35
N ALA A 194 -19.46 -3.72 9.17
CA ALA A 194 -19.79 -4.60 8.05
C ALA A 194 -19.10 -5.97 8.12
N PHE A 195 -18.01 -6.08 8.93
CA PHE A 195 -17.19 -7.28 8.96
C PHE A 195 -17.99 -8.48 9.49
N ASP A 196 -17.96 -9.55 8.70
CA ASP A 196 -18.48 -10.87 9.08
C ASP A 196 -17.51 -11.95 8.60
N ILE A 197 -17.23 -12.92 9.46
CA ILE A 197 -16.30 -14.03 9.19
C ILE A 197 -16.69 -14.80 7.92
N THR A 198 -17.98 -14.93 7.64
CA THR A 198 -18.47 -15.67 6.47
C THR A 198 -18.13 -14.97 5.13
N GLY A 199 -17.74 -13.70 5.17
CA GLY A 199 -17.27 -12.93 4.02
C GLY A 199 -15.82 -13.24 3.64
N ILE A 200 -15.05 -13.95 4.48
CA ILE A 200 -13.64 -14.28 4.20
C ILE A 200 -13.54 -15.22 3.01
N SER A 201 -12.67 -14.86 2.04
CA SER A 201 -12.46 -15.61 0.81
C SER A 201 -11.59 -16.85 1.05
N LYS A 202 -11.99 -17.98 0.44
CA LYS A 202 -11.19 -19.21 0.39
C LYS A 202 -10.11 -19.18 -0.70
N SER A 203 -10.23 -18.28 -1.66
CA SER A 203 -9.32 -18.16 -2.79
C SER A 203 -8.25 -17.13 -2.50
N PRO A 204 -6.99 -17.38 -2.93
CA PRO A 204 -5.95 -16.38 -2.88
C PRO A 204 -6.33 -15.12 -3.65
N ALA A 205 -5.98 -13.96 -3.13
CA ALA A 205 -6.15 -12.68 -3.79
C ALA A 205 -4.81 -12.21 -4.38
N ILE A 206 -4.85 -11.61 -5.57
CA ILE A 206 -3.67 -11.01 -6.19
C ILE A 206 -3.63 -9.52 -5.78
N PHE A 207 -2.47 -9.07 -5.30
CA PHE A 207 -2.23 -7.67 -5.01
C PHE A 207 -2.12 -6.88 -6.32
N ASP A 208 -3.03 -5.93 -6.51
CA ASP A 208 -3.12 -5.08 -7.70
C ASP A 208 -2.81 -3.64 -7.31
N LEU A 209 -1.65 -3.15 -7.77
CA LEU A 209 -1.19 -1.79 -7.50
C LEU A 209 -2.07 -0.74 -8.19
N GLU A 210 -2.61 -1.03 -9.37
CA GLU A 210 -3.49 -0.10 -10.08
C GLU A 210 -4.81 0.07 -9.32
N LYS A 211 -5.33 -1.03 -8.76
CA LYS A 211 -6.51 -0.96 -7.90
C LYS A 211 -6.22 -0.18 -6.60
N LEU A 212 -5.06 -0.36 -5.98
CA LEU A 212 -4.66 0.45 -4.82
C LEU A 212 -4.53 1.94 -5.19
N ASN A 213 -3.96 2.26 -6.35
CA ASN A 213 -3.90 3.64 -6.87
C ASN A 213 -5.30 4.24 -7.04
N TYR A 214 -6.24 3.46 -7.57
CA TYR A 214 -7.64 3.88 -7.72
C TYR A 214 -8.26 4.22 -6.36
N PHE A 215 -8.10 3.33 -5.36
CA PHE A 215 -8.57 3.60 -3.99
C PHE A 215 -7.94 4.87 -3.43
N ASN A 216 -6.62 4.97 -3.46
CA ASN A 216 -5.91 6.10 -2.87
C ASN A 216 -6.29 7.43 -3.55
N SER A 217 -6.39 7.44 -4.88
CA SER A 217 -6.85 8.61 -5.64
C SER A 217 -8.26 9.05 -5.22
N ALA A 218 -9.17 8.11 -4.98
CA ALA A 218 -10.52 8.42 -4.51
C ALA A 218 -10.53 9.02 -3.11
N TYR A 219 -9.75 8.45 -2.18
CA TYR A 219 -9.61 8.98 -0.82
C TYR A 219 -8.98 10.38 -0.81
N LEU A 220 -7.92 10.61 -1.61
CA LEU A 220 -7.30 11.93 -1.75
C LEU A 220 -8.30 12.99 -2.25
N LYS A 221 -9.12 12.64 -3.25
CA LYS A 221 -10.15 13.53 -3.81
C LYS A 221 -11.28 13.83 -2.84
N ALA A 222 -11.59 12.89 -1.94
CA ALA A 222 -12.67 13.04 -0.95
C ALA A 222 -12.28 13.91 0.25
N LEU A 223 -10.99 14.18 0.46
CA LEU A 223 -10.53 15.05 1.55
C LEU A 223 -11.03 16.48 1.35
N SER A 224 -11.40 17.14 2.46
CA SER A 224 -11.63 18.59 2.44
C SER A 224 -10.35 19.34 2.03
N PRO A 225 -10.43 20.57 1.50
CA PRO A 225 -9.24 21.35 1.16
C PRO A 225 -8.23 21.47 2.32
N GLU A 226 -8.71 21.64 3.55
CA GLU A 226 -7.88 21.75 4.75
C GLU A 226 -7.22 20.42 5.11
N ALA A 227 -7.98 19.32 5.06
CA ALA A 227 -7.47 17.98 5.33
C ALA A 227 -6.45 17.56 4.25
N PHE A 228 -6.74 17.84 2.98
CA PHE A 228 -5.80 17.58 1.90
C PHE A 228 -4.51 18.39 2.07
N LEU A 229 -4.62 19.69 2.36
CA LEU A 229 -3.44 20.52 2.59
C LEU A 229 -2.56 19.97 3.72
N ALA A 230 -3.18 19.52 4.82
CA ALA A 230 -2.43 18.97 5.96
C ALA A 230 -1.57 17.75 5.58
N VAL A 231 -2.10 16.82 4.75
CA VAL A 231 -1.35 15.63 4.30
C VAL A 231 -0.40 15.93 3.15
N ALA A 232 -0.70 16.92 2.29
CA ALA A 232 0.08 17.29 1.14
C ALA A 232 1.23 18.27 1.46
N GLU A 233 1.13 19.04 2.52
CA GLU A 233 2.10 20.12 2.86
C GLU A 233 3.56 19.63 2.93
N PRO A 234 3.90 18.47 3.55
CA PRO A 234 5.27 17.99 3.56
C PRO A 234 5.84 17.73 2.16
N TYR A 235 4.99 17.28 1.22
CA TYR A 235 5.37 17.00 -0.16
C TYR A 235 5.41 18.28 -1.01
N LEU A 236 4.47 19.20 -0.79
CA LEU A 236 4.50 20.53 -1.42
C LEU A 236 5.78 21.28 -1.07
N LYS A 237 6.21 21.24 0.20
CA LYS A 237 7.46 21.89 0.68
C LYS A 237 8.72 21.21 0.14
N GLN A 238 8.67 19.98 -0.35
CA GLN A 238 9.78 19.36 -1.06
C GLN A 238 9.96 19.91 -2.47
N GLY A 239 8.86 20.29 -3.13
CA GLY A 239 8.88 20.86 -4.48
C GLY A 239 8.92 22.38 -4.50
N ILE A 240 8.46 23.06 -3.45
CA ILE A 240 8.34 24.52 -3.34
C ILE A 240 9.00 24.98 -2.06
N THR A 241 10.18 25.58 -2.17
CA THR A 241 10.92 26.18 -1.04
C THR A 241 10.74 27.69 -0.94
N ASN A 242 10.22 28.32 -1.99
CA ASN A 242 9.94 29.76 -2.05
C ASN A 242 8.79 30.14 -1.11
N PRO A 243 9.03 30.91 -0.04
CA PRO A 243 8.01 31.27 0.93
C PRO A 243 6.94 32.24 0.41
N SER A 244 7.17 32.86 -0.75
CA SER A 244 6.17 33.75 -1.38
C SER A 244 5.06 32.99 -2.10
N ILE A 245 5.20 31.68 -2.33
CA ILE A 245 4.18 30.85 -2.95
C ILE A 245 3.20 30.36 -1.87
N ASP A 246 1.94 30.73 -2.02
CA ASP A 246 0.88 30.26 -1.11
C ASP A 246 0.48 28.83 -1.46
N LEU A 247 0.88 27.85 -0.63
CA LEU A 247 0.58 26.44 -0.82
C LEU A 247 -0.92 26.13 -0.82
N ARG A 248 -1.76 26.98 -0.21
CA ARG A 248 -3.22 26.83 -0.23
C ARG A 248 -3.80 27.03 -1.63
N LEU A 249 -3.13 27.81 -2.49
CA LEU A 249 -3.51 27.99 -3.88
C LEU A 249 -3.01 26.85 -4.78
N VAL A 250 -1.90 26.20 -4.41
CA VAL A 250 -1.30 25.11 -5.16
C VAL A 250 -2.00 23.78 -4.88
N ALA A 251 -2.32 23.50 -3.61
CA ALA A 251 -2.88 22.23 -3.17
C ALA A 251 -4.12 21.78 -3.97
N PRO A 252 -5.16 22.63 -4.20
CA PRO A 252 -6.35 22.23 -4.96
C PRO A 252 -6.04 21.83 -6.42
N LEU A 253 -4.98 22.40 -7.01
CA LEU A 253 -4.60 22.10 -8.39
C LEU A 253 -4.05 20.68 -8.56
N VAL A 254 -3.40 20.13 -7.54
CA VAL A 254 -2.82 18.79 -7.58
C VAL A 254 -3.77 17.72 -7.05
N GLN A 255 -4.64 18.02 -6.11
CA GLN A 255 -5.50 17.07 -5.40
C GLN A 255 -6.22 16.07 -6.31
N THR A 256 -6.81 16.54 -7.40
CA THR A 256 -7.62 15.71 -8.30
C THR A 256 -6.80 14.89 -9.30
N ARG A 257 -5.46 15.03 -9.29
CA ARG A 257 -4.56 14.47 -10.31
C ARG A 257 -3.63 13.38 -9.77
N LEU A 258 -3.64 13.17 -8.44
CA LEU A 258 -2.71 12.29 -7.76
C LEU A 258 -3.24 10.87 -7.65
N ASN A 259 -2.34 9.91 -7.81
CA ASN A 259 -2.50 8.56 -7.26
C ASN A 259 -1.84 8.46 -5.89
N THR A 260 -0.68 9.11 -5.69
CA THR A 260 0.03 9.14 -4.42
C THR A 260 0.59 10.53 -4.11
N LEU A 261 0.85 10.81 -2.84
CA LEU A 261 1.39 12.11 -2.41
C LEU A 261 2.83 12.36 -2.91
N THR A 262 3.60 11.30 -3.18
CA THR A 262 4.97 11.43 -3.72
C THR A 262 5.02 11.95 -5.15
N GLU A 263 3.89 12.00 -5.85
CA GLU A 263 3.80 12.62 -7.18
C GLU A 263 3.83 14.17 -7.12
N ILE A 264 3.57 14.76 -5.95
CA ILE A 264 3.46 16.22 -5.79
C ILE A 264 4.76 16.96 -6.12
N PRO A 265 5.93 16.63 -5.55
CA PRO A 265 7.13 17.45 -5.73
C PRO A 265 7.48 17.70 -7.21
N PRO A 266 7.56 16.69 -8.09
CA PRO A 266 7.89 16.91 -9.51
C PRO A 266 6.77 17.63 -10.29
N MET A 267 5.54 17.67 -9.77
CA MET A 267 4.43 18.40 -10.41
C MET A 267 4.47 19.89 -10.13
N VAL A 268 5.12 20.34 -9.05
CA VAL A 268 5.07 21.72 -8.54
C VAL A 268 6.44 22.41 -8.45
N ASP A 269 7.55 21.71 -8.74
CA ASP A 269 8.93 22.20 -8.64
C ASP A 269 9.19 23.48 -9.49
N PHE A 270 8.46 23.64 -10.58
CA PHE A 270 8.56 24.81 -11.43
C PHE A 270 8.08 26.10 -10.75
N PHE A 271 7.28 26.05 -9.68
CA PHE A 271 6.91 27.24 -8.91
C PHE A 271 8.14 27.86 -8.24
N ASP A 272 9.07 27.03 -7.79
CA ASP A 272 10.32 27.48 -7.18
C ASP A 272 11.27 28.04 -8.23
N ARG A 273 11.52 27.26 -9.26
CA ARG A 273 12.47 27.62 -10.31
C ARG A 273 11.95 27.15 -11.68
N LEU A 274 11.92 28.09 -12.64
CA LEU A 274 11.62 27.74 -14.02
C LEU A 274 12.70 26.77 -14.53
N PRO A 275 12.34 25.53 -14.93
CA PRO A 275 13.32 24.59 -15.49
C PRO A 275 13.81 25.04 -16.86
N GLU A 276 14.91 24.49 -17.33
CA GLU A 276 15.28 24.56 -18.75
C GLU A 276 14.30 23.69 -19.55
N TYR A 277 13.82 24.22 -20.68
CA TYR A 277 12.84 23.52 -21.50
C TYR A 277 13.06 23.77 -22.99
N SER A 278 12.56 22.86 -23.81
CA SER A 278 12.66 22.96 -25.26
C SER A 278 11.56 23.83 -25.86
N ASN A 279 11.88 24.58 -26.93
CA ASN A 279 10.90 25.32 -27.73
C ASN A 279 9.79 24.41 -28.30
N THR A 280 10.04 23.12 -28.41
CA THR A 280 9.04 22.16 -28.89
C THR A 280 7.78 22.12 -27.99
N LEU A 281 7.86 22.57 -26.75
CA LEU A 281 6.69 22.67 -25.84
C LEU A 281 5.66 23.70 -26.31
N TYR A 282 6.08 24.69 -27.10
CA TYR A 282 5.17 25.68 -27.71
C TYR A 282 4.35 25.11 -28.89
N LEU A 283 4.76 23.95 -29.45
CA LEU A 283 4.01 23.28 -30.49
C LEU A 283 2.84 22.49 -29.95
N HIS A 284 1.61 22.86 -30.33
CA HIS A 284 0.42 22.14 -29.89
C HIS A 284 -0.66 22.08 -30.98
N LYS A 285 -0.93 20.87 -31.51
CA LYS A 285 -1.91 20.68 -32.62
C LYS A 285 -3.30 21.23 -32.31
N LYS A 286 -3.87 20.90 -31.16
CA LYS A 286 -5.25 21.29 -30.79
C LYS A 286 -5.36 22.81 -30.58
N MET A 287 -4.32 23.44 -29.98
CA MET A 287 -4.29 24.89 -29.76
C MET A 287 -3.80 25.65 -30.99
N LYS A 288 -3.28 24.93 -31.99
CA LYS A 288 -2.72 25.50 -33.26
C LYS A 288 -1.58 26.48 -32.99
N THR A 289 -0.71 26.15 -32.03
CA THR A 289 0.47 26.94 -31.68
C THR A 289 1.74 26.36 -32.28
N ASN A 290 2.69 27.22 -32.61
CA ASN A 290 4.05 26.94 -33.02
C ASN A 290 4.98 28.00 -32.39
N GLU A 291 6.28 27.95 -32.66
CA GLU A 291 7.25 28.87 -32.05
C GLU A 291 6.98 30.34 -32.47
N GLU A 292 6.74 30.60 -33.76
CA GLU A 292 6.51 31.94 -34.31
C GLU A 292 5.28 32.60 -33.69
N ASN A 293 4.12 31.96 -33.78
CA ASN A 293 2.89 32.52 -33.23
C ASN A 293 2.79 32.48 -31.70
N SER A 294 3.61 31.68 -31.05
CA SER A 294 3.76 31.73 -29.58
C SER A 294 4.61 32.94 -29.17
N LEU A 295 5.65 33.27 -29.95
CA LEU A 295 6.42 34.51 -29.76
C LEU A 295 5.52 35.74 -29.88
N GLU A 296 4.73 35.83 -30.94
CA GLU A 296 3.74 36.92 -31.13
C GLU A 296 2.78 37.01 -29.94
N ALA A 297 2.20 35.90 -29.52
CA ALA A 297 1.28 35.88 -28.39
C ALA A 297 1.93 36.37 -27.08
N LEU A 298 3.15 35.95 -26.78
CA LEU A 298 3.87 36.39 -25.59
C LEU A 298 4.21 37.91 -25.66
N GLN A 299 4.57 38.43 -26.84
CA GLN A 299 4.82 39.86 -27.05
C GLN A 299 3.56 40.69 -26.81
N LEU A 300 2.38 40.19 -27.23
CA LEU A 300 1.08 40.85 -27.00
C LEU A 300 0.68 40.83 -25.53
N VAL A 301 1.02 39.75 -24.77
CA VAL A 301 0.68 39.59 -23.36
C VAL A 301 1.45 40.56 -22.44
N VAL A 302 2.74 40.85 -22.74
CA VAL A 302 3.59 41.69 -21.88
C VAL A 302 2.99 43.04 -21.56
N PRO A 303 2.59 43.87 -22.53
CA PRO A 303 2.02 45.20 -22.24
C PRO A 303 0.69 45.11 -21.48
N VAL A 304 -0.13 44.08 -21.74
CA VAL A 304 -1.37 43.83 -20.99
C VAL A 304 -1.06 43.59 -19.53
N PHE A 305 -0.16 42.64 -19.23
CA PHE A 305 0.23 42.34 -17.85
C PHE A 305 0.91 43.51 -17.13
N GLN A 306 1.72 44.31 -17.86
CA GLN A 306 2.34 45.50 -17.29
C GLN A 306 1.32 46.56 -16.87
N ALA A 307 0.27 46.76 -17.66
CA ALA A 307 -0.77 47.74 -17.42
C ALA A 307 -1.75 47.34 -16.27
N MET A 308 -1.83 46.05 -15.91
CA MET A 308 -2.72 45.56 -14.82
C MET A 308 -2.33 46.16 -13.47
N THR A 309 -3.29 46.77 -12.78
CA THR A 309 -3.14 47.26 -11.40
C THR A 309 -3.58 46.24 -10.36
N GLU A 310 -4.50 45.36 -10.70
CA GLU A 310 -4.97 44.24 -9.90
C GLU A 310 -4.44 42.92 -10.47
N TRP A 311 -3.93 42.04 -9.61
CA TRP A 311 -3.38 40.73 -9.97
C TRP A 311 -4.16 39.61 -9.29
N SER A 312 -5.46 39.54 -9.57
CA SER A 312 -6.33 38.45 -9.11
C SER A 312 -6.55 37.43 -10.23
N PHE A 313 -6.98 36.23 -9.84
CA PHE A 313 -7.34 35.18 -10.81
C PHE A 313 -8.32 35.71 -11.87
N GLN A 314 -9.39 36.38 -11.45
CA GLN A 314 -10.41 36.92 -12.36
C GLN A 314 -9.87 38.01 -13.28
N ALA A 315 -9.07 38.93 -12.73
CA ALA A 315 -8.49 40.01 -13.55
C ALA A 315 -7.53 39.44 -14.60
N ILE A 316 -6.69 38.46 -14.28
CA ILE A 316 -5.79 37.80 -15.22
C ILE A 316 -6.58 37.05 -16.32
N HIS A 317 -7.61 36.30 -15.90
CA HIS A 317 -8.49 35.57 -16.80
C HIS A 317 -9.12 36.50 -17.82
N ASP A 318 -9.77 37.57 -17.37
CA ASP A 318 -10.48 38.52 -18.22
C ASP A 318 -9.52 39.27 -19.15
N ALA A 319 -8.35 39.67 -18.64
CA ALA A 319 -7.33 40.34 -19.47
C ALA A 319 -6.85 39.46 -20.66
N LEU A 320 -6.60 38.16 -20.38
CA LEU A 320 -6.17 37.23 -21.44
C LEU A 320 -7.29 36.89 -22.43
N LEU A 321 -8.54 36.78 -21.96
CA LEU A 321 -9.70 36.59 -22.84
C LEU A 321 -9.93 37.79 -23.74
N HIS A 322 -9.99 39.00 -23.17
CA HIS A 322 -10.15 40.24 -23.96
C HIS A 322 -9.03 40.45 -24.98
N LEU A 323 -7.78 40.07 -24.61
CA LEU A 323 -6.66 40.09 -25.53
C LEU A 323 -6.90 39.14 -26.73
N ALA A 324 -7.34 37.90 -26.44
CA ALA A 324 -7.62 36.92 -27.49
C ALA A 324 -8.74 37.42 -28.44
N GLU A 325 -9.82 37.97 -27.91
CA GLU A 325 -10.95 38.53 -28.64
C GLU A 325 -10.50 39.72 -29.51
N ALA A 326 -9.76 40.66 -28.92
CA ALA A 326 -9.26 41.84 -29.64
C ALA A 326 -8.34 41.48 -30.81
N GLN A 327 -7.63 40.37 -30.72
CA GLN A 327 -6.75 39.85 -31.77
C GLN A 327 -7.47 38.87 -32.74
N GLY A 328 -8.77 38.59 -32.52
CA GLY A 328 -9.50 37.57 -33.29
C GLY A 328 -8.96 36.16 -33.14
N LEU A 329 -8.31 35.87 -32.03
CA LEU A 329 -7.66 34.60 -31.74
C LEU A 329 -8.52 33.71 -30.80
N LYS A 330 -8.37 32.40 -30.93
CA LYS A 330 -8.92 31.48 -29.93
C LYS A 330 -8.10 31.52 -28.62
N ASN A 331 -8.75 31.42 -27.47
CA ASN A 331 -8.12 31.49 -26.14
C ASN A 331 -6.85 30.63 -26.01
N GLY A 332 -6.87 29.42 -26.57
CA GLY A 332 -5.73 28.53 -26.54
C GLY A 332 -4.46 29.05 -27.21
N ARG A 333 -4.61 29.99 -28.18
CA ARG A 333 -3.50 30.65 -28.86
C ARG A 333 -2.73 31.62 -27.97
N ILE A 334 -3.39 32.17 -26.93
CA ILE A 334 -2.78 33.04 -25.93
C ILE A 334 -2.42 32.22 -24.67
N MET A 335 -3.36 31.42 -24.18
CA MET A 335 -3.19 30.67 -22.91
C MET A 335 -2.07 29.65 -22.98
N TRP A 336 -1.91 28.92 -24.12
CA TRP A 336 -0.90 27.86 -24.20
C TRP A 336 0.53 28.42 -24.14
N PRO A 337 0.93 29.41 -24.93
CA PRO A 337 2.25 30.01 -24.83
C PRO A 337 2.56 30.57 -23.43
N VAL A 338 1.59 31.26 -22.80
CA VAL A 338 1.75 31.77 -21.43
C VAL A 338 2.01 30.63 -20.45
N ARG A 339 1.20 29.59 -20.50
CA ARG A 339 1.37 28.41 -19.62
C ARG A 339 2.76 27.78 -19.76
N VAL A 340 3.23 27.60 -21.00
CA VAL A 340 4.56 27.06 -21.28
C VAL A 340 5.65 27.99 -20.75
N ALA A 341 5.56 29.28 -21.06
CA ALA A 341 6.56 30.28 -20.63
C ALA A 341 6.71 30.35 -19.10
N VAL A 342 5.59 30.25 -18.36
CA VAL A 342 5.64 30.37 -16.89
C VAL A 342 5.98 29.07 -16.16
N SER A 343 5.84 27.90 -16.82
CA SER A 343 6.06 26.61 -16.19
C SER A 343 7.26 25.81 -16.73
N GLY A 344 7.58 25.97 -18.01
CA GLY A 344 8.56 25.12 -18.69
C GLY A 344 8.17 23.63 -18.75
N LYS A 345 6.90 23.29 -18.56
CA LYS A 345 6.41 21.91 -18.48
C LYS A 345 5.41 21.57 -19.58
N ALA A 346 5.47 20.34 -20.08
CA ALA A 346 4.47 19.83 -21.02
C ALA A 346 3.09 19.70 -20.37
N THR A 347 3.05 19.30 -19.11
CA THR A 347 1.83 19.14 -18.31
C THR A 347 1.99 19.90 -16.99
N THR A 348 0.94 20.59 -16.57
CA THR A 348 0.90 21.38 -15.34
C THR A 348 -0.37 21.09 -14.55
N PRO A 349 -0.37 21.23 -13.23
CA PRO A 349 -1.55 21.02 -12.40
C PRO A 349 -2.65 22.05 -12.67
N GLY A 350 -2.29 23.29 -13.06
CA GLY A 350 -3.19 24.37 -13.43
C GLY A 350 -3.00 24.86 -14.86
N GLY A 351 -3.91 25.71 -15.34
CA GLY A 351 -3.80 26.45 -16.59
C GLY A 351 -2.95 27.74 -16.45
N ALA A 352 -2.86 28.52 -17.53
CA ALA A 352 -2.09 29.76 -17.55
C ALA A 352 -2.50 30.74 -16.44
N VAL A 353 -3.79 30.89 -16.20
CA VAL A 353 -4.35 31.85 -15.24
C VAL A 353 -3.97 31.50 -13.80
N GLU A 354 -4.20 30.25 -13.40
CA GLU A 354 -3.85 29.76 -12.07
C GLU A 354 -2.35 29.91 -11.80
N LEU A 355 -1.52 29.54 -12.77
CA LEU A 355 -0.07 29.61 -12.63
C LEU A 355 0.41 31.05 -12.51
N CYS A 356 -0.09 31.97 -13.33
CA CYS A 356 0.25 33.40 -13.26
C CYS A 356 -0.21 34.01 -11.93
N HIS A 357 -1.40 33.67 -11.47
CA HIS A 357 -1.93 34.14 -10.18
C HIS A 357 -1.04 33.75 -9.02
N ILE A 358 -0.63 32.47 -8.95
CA ILE A 358 0.22 31.91 -7.88
C ILE A 358 1.64 32.49 -7.93
N LEU A 359 2.23 32.63 -9.11
CA LEU A 359 3.59 33.18 -9.29
C LEU A 359 3.68 34.68 -8.97
N GLY A 360 2.57 35.39 -9.05
CA GLY A 360 2.56 36.84 -8.92
C GLY A 360 3.01 37.55 -10.18
N LYS A 361 2.74 38.87 -10.23
CA LYS A 361 2.93 39.70 -11.42
C LYS A 361 4.38 39.76 -11.89
N GLU A 362 5.30 40.03 -10.97
CA GLU A 362 6.72 40.25 -11.28
C GLU A 362 7.37 38.99 -11.86
N GLU A 363 7.18 37.84 -11.18
CA GLU A 363 7.76 36.57 -11.62
C GLU A 363 7.11 36.08 -12.93
N THR A 364 5.81 36.29 -13.11
CA THR A 364 5.12 35.98 -14.36
C THR A 364 5.72 36.77 -15.50
N LEU A 365 5.86 38.08 -15.37
CA LEU A 365 6.47 38.95 -16.40
C LEU A 365 7.90 38.55 -16.71
N ARG A 366 8.71 38.25 -15.69
CA ARG A 366 10.09 37.79 -15.84
C ARG A 366 10.17 36.51 -16.69
N ARG A 367 9.30 35.53 -16.41
CA ARG A 367 9.26 34.25 -17.14
C ARG A 367 8.74 34.41 -18.58
N VAL A 368 7.70 35.19 -18.77
CA VAL A 368 7.18 35.52 -20.13
C VAL A 368 8.27 36.17 -20.97
N GLN A 369 8.99 37.17 -20.42
CA GLN A 369 10.10 37.81 -21.11
C GLN A 369 11.25 36.86 -21.40
N GLN A 370 11.51 35.88 -20.54
CA GLN A 370 12.49 34.84 -20.78
C GLN A 370 12.05 33.91 -21.93
N GLY A 371 10.77 33.55 -22.01
CA GLY A 371 10.20 32.79 -23.13
C GLY A 371 10.33 33.53 -24.45
N ILE A 372 10.08 34.86 -24.46
CA ILE A 372 10.28 35.70 -25.63
C ILE A 372 11.75 35.65 -26.10
N ARG A 373 12.70 35.85 -25.18
CA ARG A 373 14.14 35.76 -25.52
C ARG A 373 14.53 34.42 -26.11
N GLN A 374 13.97 33.34 -25.55
CA GLN A 374 14.25 31.97 -25.99
C GLN A 374 13.68 31.66 -27.39
N LEU A 375 12.52 32.24 -27.74
CA LEU A 375 11.87 32.07 -29.04
C LEU A 375 12.39 33.02 -30.11
N THR A 376 13.06 34.10 -29.70
CA THR A 376 13.64 35.05 -30.67
C THR A 376 14.82 34.39 -31.37
N PRO A 377 14.82 34.31 -32.72
CA PRO A 377 15.97 33.76 -33.45
C PRO A 377 17.24 34.51 -33.10
N GLN A 378 18.27 33.77 -32.76
CA GLN A 378 19.62 34.35 -32.60
C GLN A 378 20.11 34.73 -33.99
N ALA A 379 20.44 36.03 -34.19
CA ALA A 379 20.95 36.56 -35.43
C ALA A 379 22.35 36.04 -35.80
#